data_6956b41622d81c8c87edb0de828c92d3
#
_entry.id   6956b41622d81c8c87edb0de828c92d3
#
_cell.length_a   1.000
_cell.length_b   1.000
_cell.length_c   1.000
_cell.angle_alpha   90.00
_cell.angle_beta   90.00
_cell.angle_gamma   90.00
#
_symmetry.space_group_name_H-M   'P 1'
#
loop_
_entity.id
_entity.type
_entity.pdbx_description
1 polymer ?
#
loop_
_entity_poly.entity_id
_entity_poly.type
_entity_poly.pdbx_seq_one_letter_code
_entity_poly.pdbx_strand_id
1 'polypeptide(L)'
;MKNDIQEHYDSLQIKKALQELHITKISDLKEYDCLTLANKLPRGYNKVMIIGKLNALGYLPSAENAISIYDIPISRKMRNIFLRNGIVYLSQLSAYPREEILQFRNVGKNAMLEIDNLCEKYGIQIRSLSPIKEAFNEFQFHRKMYPLFFRGGIFSVDDIRNKSAHDLYNICEQDYCLTMKTYHILRKKGVILCGWNDQYLFEIISQRKSVQLFEEYGIIAVSQLSDCNERQLKVMSDSIPALSPLIQKLLADTHSV
;
A
#
# COMPACT_ATOMS: atom_id res chain seq x y z
N MET A 1 -3.77 -29.27 28.91
CA MET A 1 -2.79 -28.19 28.60
C MET A 1 -3.56 -26.88 28.58
N LYS A 2 -3.18 -25.93 29.45
CA LYS A 2 -3.84 -24.63 29.53
C LYS A 2 -3.42 -23.82 28.29
N ASN A 3 -4.37 -23.54 27.40
CA ASN A 3 -4.16 -22.83 26.12
C ASN A 3 -4.50 -21.34 26.21
N ASP A 4 -4.68 -20.81 27.41
CA ASP A 4 -5.08 -19.42 27.62
C ASP A 4 -3.85 -18.49 27.59
N ILE A 5 -3.88 -17.49 26.74
CA ILE A 5 -2.85 -16.47 26.59
C ILE A 5 -2.59 -15.74 27.92
N GLN A 6 -3.60 -15.60 28.78
CA GLN A 6 -3.48 -14.91 30.05
C GLN A 6 -2.49 -15.56 31.02
N GLU A 7 -2.27 -16.86 30.92
CA GLU A 7 -1.38 -17.60 31.83
C GLU A 7 0.08 -17.67 31.33
N HIS A 8 0.32 -17.40 30.03
CA HIS A 8 1.63 -17.58 29.39
C HIS A 8 2.48 -16.31 29.28
N TYR A 9 1.91 -15.12 29.55
CA TYR A 9 2.66 -13.86 29.40
C TYR A 9 2.71 -13.02 30.67
N ASP A 10 3.93 -12.72 31.13
CA ASP A 10 4.17 -11.77 32.21
C ASP A 10 3.98 -10.30 31.75
N SER A 11 3.93 -10.05 30.45
CA SER A 11 3.81 -8.70 29.91
C SER A 11 2.35 -8.27 29.74
N LEU A 12 1.91 -7.33 30.56
CA LEU A 12 0.59 -6.70 30.47
C LEU A 12 0.31 -6.09 29.09
N GLN A 13 1.33 -5.57 28.40
CA GLN A 13 1.19 -5.00 27.06
C GLN A 13 0.82 -6.07 26.01
N ILE A 14 1.39 -7.27 26.09
CA ILE A 14 1.08 -8.36 25.16
C ILE A 14 -0.37 -8.79 25.37
N LYS A 15 -0.76 -9.02 26.64
CA LYS A 15 -2.13 -9.40 26.97
C LYS A 15 -3.17 -8.43 26.42
N LYS A 16 -2.99 -7.14 26.71
CA LYS A 16 -3.91 -6.10 26.23
C LYS A 16 -3.96 -6.01 24.71
N ALA A 17 -2.80 -6.03 24.04
CA ALA A 17 -2.74 -5.95 22.59
C ALA A 17 -3.45 -7.12 21.90
N LEU A 18 -3.29 -8.34 22.42
CA LEU A 18 -3.95 -9.53 21.88
C LEU A 18 -5.44 -9.56 22.20
N GLN A 19 -5.85 -9.07 23.39
CA GLN A 19 -7.27 -8.91 23.73
C GLN A 19 -8.00 -7.94 22.80
N GLU A 20 -7.38 -6.82 22.44
CA GLU A 20 -7.95 -5.86 21.47
C GLU A 20 -8.13 -6.47 20.07
N LEU A 21 -7.33 -7.48 19.73
CA LEU A 21 -7.46 -8.25 18.49
C LEU A 21 -8.39 -9.45 18.62
N HIS A 22 -9.07 -9.61 19.77
CA HIS A 22 -9.89 -10.78 20.09
C HIS A 22 -9.15 -12.13 20.05
N ILE A 23 -7.82 -12.10 20.19
CA ILE A 23 -6.97 -13.28 20.24
C ILE A 23 -6.91 -13.75 21.70
N THR A 24 -7.58 -14.83 22.03
CA THR A 24 -7.71 -15.34 23.41
C THR A 24 -6.92 -16.62 23.66
N LYS A 25 -6.63 -17.38 22.61
CA LYS A 25 -5.91 -18.66 22.66
C LYS A 25 -4.63 -18.61 21.83
N ILE A 26 -3.64 -19.38 22.23
CA ILE A 26 -2.39 -19.53 21.47
C ILE A 26 -2.67 -20.12 20.06
N SER A 27 -3.69 -20.99 19.95
CA SER A 27 -4.12 -21.52 18.65
C SER A 27 -4.52 -20.46 17.66
N ASP A 28 -5.11 -19.35 18.12
CA ASP A 28 -5.60 -18.27 17.27
C ASP A 28 -4.43 -17.51 16.62
N LEU A 29 -3.24 -17.53 17.26
CA LEU A 29 -2.02 -16.92 16.72
C LEU A 29 -1.48 -17.64 15.48
N LYS A 30 -1.84 -18.91 15.28
CA LYS A 30 -1.40 -19.68 14.09
C LYS A 30 -1.98 -19.14 12.79
N GLU A 31 -3.05 -18.35 12.86
CA GLU A 31 -3.65 -17.68 11.69
C GLU A 31 -2.92 -16.39 11.30
N TYR A 32 -1.97 -15.95 12.13
CA TYR A 32 -1.25 -14.69 11.94
C TYR A 32 0.23 -14.97 11.71
N ASP A 33 0.75 -14.64 10.53
CA ASP A 33 2.18 -14.46 10.39
C ASP A 33 2.65 -13.14 11.07
N CYS A 34 3.95 -12.98 11.22
CA CYS A 34 4.53 -11.80 11.86
C CYS A 34 4.11 -10.48 11.23
N LEU A 35 3.94 -10.44 9.89
CA LEU A 35 3.59 -9.23 9.17
C LEU A 35 2.11 -8.88 9.37
N THR A 36 1.24 -9.85 9.21
CA THR A 36 -0.21 -9.69 9.41
C THR A 36 -0.50 -9.23 10.84
N LEU A 37 0.16 -9.83 11.83
CA LEU A 37 0.02 -9.41 13.23
C LEU A 37 0.56 -8.00 13.45
N ALA A 38 1.73 -7.65 12.86
CA ALA A 38 2.32 -6.31 12.97
C ALA A 38 1.37 -5.23 12.44
N ASN A 39 0.71 -5.50 11.32
CA ASN A 39 -0.22 -4.57 10.69
C ASN A 39 -1.52 -4.41 11.50
N LYS A 40 -2.02 -5.51 12.08
CA LYS A 40 -3.27 -5.50 12.88
C LYS A 40 -3.08 -4.93 14.29
N LEU A 41 -1.89 -5.01 14.87
CA LEU A 41 -1.64 -4.46 16.21
C LEU A 41 -1.97 -2.97 16.27
N PRO A 42 -2.76 -2.50 17.27
CA PRO A 42 -3.16 -1.12 17.40
C PRO A 42 -1.98 -0.14 17.57
N ARG A 43 -2.23 1.13 17.28
CA ARG A 43 -1.24 2.19 17.53
C ARG A 43 -1.03 2.35 19.05
N GLY A 44 0.22 2.57 19.45
CA GLY A 44 0.58 2.75 20.87
C GLY A 44 1.23 1.52 21.52
N TYR A 45 1.10 0.34 20.93
CA TYR A 45 1.80 -0.86 21.40
C TYR A 45 3.21 -0.98 20.82
N ASN A 46 4.13 -1.51 21.61
CA ASN A 46 5.47 -1.84 21.12
C ASN A 46 5.40 -3.14 20.28
N LYS A 47 5.03 -2.99 19.01
CA LYS A 47 4.87 -4.09 18.05
C LYS A 47 6.11 -4.97 17.97
N VAL A 48 7.29 -4.36 17.97
CA VAL A 48 8.60 -5.03 17.95
C VAL A 48 8.76 -6.01 19.11
N MET A 49 8.45 -5.54 20.32
CA MET A 49 8.55 -6.37 21.51
C MET A 49 7.53 -7.50 21.51
N ILE A 50 6.29 -7.20 21.11
CA ILE A 50 5.20 -8.19 21.08
C ILE A 50 5.52 -9.29 20.08
N ILE A 51 5.79 -8.94 18.83
CA ILE A 51 6.07 -9.92 17.78
C ILE A 51 7.35 -10.70 18.08
N GLY A 52 8.40 -10.02 18.55
CA GLY A 52 9.64 -10.67 18.92
C GLY A 52 9.48 -11.73 20.02
N LYS A 53 8.70 -11.45 21.04
CA LYS A 53 8.40 -12.43 22.09
C LYS A 53 7.54 -13.59 21.59
N LEU A 54 6.49 -13.31 20.80
CA LEU A 54 5.63 -14.34 20.27
C LEU A 54 6.37 -15.27 19.29
N ASN A 55 7.25 -14.71 18.46
CA ASN A 55 8.09 -15.48 17.54
C ASN A 55 9.13 -16.32 18.29
N ALA A 56 9.80 -15.75 19.31
CA ALA A 56 10.79 -16.45 20.13
C ALA A 56 10.18 -17.66 20.89
N LEU A 57 8.87 -17.61 21.16
CA LEU A 57 8.13 -18.70 21.79
C LEU A 57 7.55 -19.72 20.77
N GLY A 58 7.79 -19.49 19.46
CA GLY A 58 7.28 -20.35 18.41
C GLY A 58 5.75 -20.33 18.20
N TYR A 59 5.10 -19.24 18.62
CA TYR A 59 3.65 -19.11 18.50
C TYR A 59 3.18 -18.52 17.18
N LEU A 60 4.09 -17.88 16.44
CA LEU A 60 3.77 -17.38 15.10
C LEU A 60 4.29 -18.34 14.04
N PRO A 61 3.50 -18.69 13.03
CA PRO A 61 4.00 -19.51 11.93
C PRO A 61 5.08 -18.72 11.18
N SER A 62 6.19 -19.39 10.88
CA SER A 62 7.15 -18.89 9.90
C SER A 62 6.52 -19.02 8.51
N ALA A 63 6.58 -17.97 7.69
CA ALA A 63 6.25 -18.12 6.28
C ALA A 63 7.21 -19.16 5.67
N GLU A 64 6.69 -20.11 4.89
CA GLU A 64 7.52 -21.12 4.22
C GLU A 64 8.67 -20.44 3.47
N ASN A 65 9.90 -20.85 3.77
CA ASN A 65 11.15 -20.30 3.22
C ASN A 65 11.48 -18.82 3.54
N ALA A 66 10.78 -18.17 4.47
CA ALA A 66 11.08 -16.81 4.86
C ALA A 66 12.10 -16.78 6.02
N ILE A 67 13.24 -16.13 5.80
CA ILE A 67 14.27 -15.95 6.81
C ILE A 67 13.86 -14.81 7.73
N SER A 68 13.53 -15.14 8.98
CA SER A 68 13.18 -14.16 10.00
C SER A 68 14.42 -13.38 10.45
N ILE A 69 14.29 -12.08 10.69
CA ILE A 69 15.34 -11.24 11.28
C ILE A 69 15.70 -11.65 12.71
N TYR A 70 14.92 -12.52 13.33
CA TYR A 70 15.22 -13.08 14.66
C TYR A 70 16.14 -14.30 14.60
N ASP A 71 16.17 -15.00 13.45
CA ASP A 71 16.92 -16.24 13.26
C ASP A 71 18.29 -16.00 12.66
N ILE A 72 18.64 -14.74 12.40
CA ILE A 72 19.94 -14.36 11.82
C ILE A 72 20.78 -13.55 12.80
N PRO A 73 22.13 -13.70 12.74
CA PRO A 73 23.06 -12.95 13.58
C PRO A 73 23.21 -11.51 13.06
N ILE A 74 22.30 -10.64 13.45
CA ILE A 74 22.37 -9.20 13.18
C ILE A 74 22.49 -8.40 14.47
N SER A 75 23.09 -7.21 14.37
CA SER A 75 23.20 -6.31 15.51
C SER A 75 21.81 -5.88 16.02
N ARG A 76 21.72 -5.60 17.35
CA ARG A 76 20.47 -5.04 17.93
C ARG A 76 20.04 -3.76 17.22
N LYS A 77 21.02 -2.94 16.78
CA LYS A 77 20.75 -1.72 16.02
C LYS A 77 20.08 -2.05 14.68
N MET A 78 20.61 -3.01 13.93
CA MET A 78 20.05 -3.43 12.64
C MET A 78 18.66 -4.01 12.79
N ARG A 79 18.45 -4.88 13.78
CA ARG A 79 17.11 -5.41 14.09
C ARG A 79 16.11 -4.32 14.37
N ASN A 80 16.48 -3.30 15.16
CA ASN A 80 15.61 -2.17 15.44
C ASN A 80 15.30 -1.32 14.20
N ILE A 81 16.25 -1.19 13.26
CA ILE A 81 16.01 -0.51 11.97
C ILE A 81 14.95 -1.27 11.19
N PHE A 82 15.10 -2.57 11.01
CA PHE A 82 14.17 -3.39 10.27
C PHE A 82 12.76 -3.34 10.87
N LEU A 83 12.64 -3.56 12.16
CA LEU A 83 11.35 -3.60 12.85
C LEU A 83 10.60 -2.28 12.81
N ARG A 84 11.30 -1.14 12.89
CA ARG A 84 10.67 0.19 12.75
C ARG A 84 10.07 0.43 11.37
N ASN A 85 10.61 -0.25 10.36
CA ASN A 85 10.14 -0.17 8.98
C ASN A 85 9.25 -1.36 8.58
N GLY A 86 8.77 -2.15 9.56
CA GLY A 86 7.86 -3.27 9.31
C GLY A 86 8.53 -4.49 8.68
N ILE A 87 9.89 -4.53 8.65
CA ILE A 87 10.65 -5.64 8.09
C ILE A 87 10.85 -6.69 9.19
N VAL A 88 10.21 -7.83 9.05
CA VAL A 88 10.31 -8.99 9.94
C VAL A 88 11.00 -10.16 9.26
N TYR A 89 10.86 -10.23 7.94
CA TYR A 89 11.55 -11.20 7.09
C TYR A 89 12.50 -10.48 6.14
N LEU A 90 13.68 -11.05 5.91
CA LEU A 90 14.67 -10.45 5.03
C LEU A 90 14.16 -10.23 3.60
N SER A 91 13.31 -11.14 3.10
CA SER A 91 12.70 -11.03 1.77
C SER A 91 11.90 -9.73 1.58
N GLN A 92 11.39 -9.15 2.65
CA GLN A 92 10.67 -7.87 2.60
C GLN A 92 11.56 -6.68 2.20
N LEU A 93 12.89 -6.80 2.32
CA LEU A 93 13.81 -5.78 1.82
C LEU A 93 13.70 -5.56 0.31
N SER A 94 13.32 -6.58 -0.45
CA SER A 94 13.11 -6.46 -1.90
C SER A 94 11.94 -5.55 -2.29
N ALA A 95 11.00 -5.29 -1.35
CA ALA A 95 9.90 -4.36 -1.55
C ALA A 95 10.29 -2.88 -1.40
N TYR A 96 11.49 -2.61 -0.90
CA TYR A 96 12.03 -1.26 -0.73
C TYR A 96 13.13 -0.99 -1.74
N PRO A 97 13.07 0.09 -2.50
CA PRO A 97 14.20 0.50 -3.32
C PRO A 97 15.36 0.97 -2.42
N ARG A 98 16.60 0.83 -2.92
CA ARG A 98 17.82 1.19 -2.20
C ARG A 98 17.78 2.61 -1.63
N GLU A 99 17.27 3.54 -2.41
CA GLU A 99 17.15 4.94 -2.03
C GLU A 99 16.19 5.18 -0.86
N GLU A 100 15.17 4.34 -0.72
CA GLU A 100 14.24 4.40 0.42
C GLU A 100 14.87 3.80 1.67
N ILE A 101 15.58 2.68 1.56
CA ILE A 101 16.32 2.07 2.67
C ILE A 101 17.34 3.05 3.25
N LEU A 102 18.03 3.82 2.41
CA LEU A 102 18.96 4.88 2.84
C LEU A 102 18.29 6.01 3.63
N GLN A 103 16.97 6.18 3.51
CA GLN A 103 16.19 7.17 4.27
C GLN A 103 15.68 6.62 5.61
N PHE A 104 15.82 5.34 5.88
CA PHE A 104 15.43 4.76 7.17
C PHE A 104 16.26 5.41 8.29
N ARG A 105 15.59 5.74 9.37
CA ARG A 105 16.26 6.35 10.53
C ARG A 105 17.42 5.47 11.03
N ASN A 106 18.59 6.06 11.17
CA ASN A 106 19.85 5.43 11.60
C ASN A 106 20.52 4.51 10.54
N VAL A 107 20.08 4.55 9.29
CA VAL A 107 20.79 3.93 8.18
C VAL A 107 21.77 4.94 7.59
N GLY A 108 23.05 4.76 7.90
CA GLY A 108 24.17 5.44 7.23
C GLY A 108 24.97 4.44 6.41
N LYS A 109 26.13 4.86 5.89
CA LYS A 109 26.97 4.04 5.02
C LYS A 109 27.28 2.64 5.60
N ASN A 110 27.65 2.55 6.87
CA ASN A 110 27.99 1.28 7.52
C ASN A 110 26.78 0.35 7.68
N ALA A 111 25.62 0.92 8.03
CA ALA A 111 24.38 0.14 8.14
C ALA A 111 23.93 -0.36 6.75
N MET A 112 24.10 0.45 5.70
CA MET A 112 23.79 0.02 4.35
C MET A 112 24.71 -1.10 3.88
N LEU A 113 26.01 -1.04 4.22
CA LEU A 113 26.96 -2.11 3.91
C LEU A 113 26.58 -3.43 4.64
N GLU A 114 26.13 -3.34 5.91
CA GLU A 114 25.65 -4.52 6.64
C GLU A 114 24.39 -5.11 5.96
N ILE A 115 23.49 -4.26 5.48
CA ILE A 115 22.30 -4.69 4.71
C ILE A 115 22.71 -5.34 3.39
N ASP A 116 23.65 -4.76 2.64
CA ASP A 116 24.15 -5.31 1.39
C ASP A 116 24.77 -6.71 1.60
N ASN A 117 25.59 -6.87 2.63
CA ASN A 117 26.19 -8.16 2.98
C ASN A 117 25.14 -9.21 3.37
N LEU A 118 24.10 -8.80 4.10
CA LEU A 118 22.99 -9.69 4.42
C LEU A 118 22.22 -10.11 3.15
N CYS A 119 21.95 -9.16 2.27
CA CYS A 119 21.24 -9.42 1.03
C CYS A 119 22.02 -10.36 0.12
N GLU A 120 23.34 -10.16 -0.01
CA GLU A 120 24.22 -11.05 -0.76
C GLU A 120 24.23 -12.46 -0.17
N LYS A 121 24.44 -12.57 1.15
CA LYS A 121 24.46 -13.85 1.87
C LYS A 121 23.20 -14.68 1.70
N TYR A 122 22.05 -14.01 1.67
CA TYR A 122 20.74 -14.68 1.63
C TYR A 122 20.03 -14.59 0.27
N GLY A 123 20.72 -14.12 -0.78
CA GLY A 123 20.21 -14.08 -2.15
C GLY A 123 19.07 -13.08 -2.38
N ILE A 124 19.02 -12.00 -1.58
CA ILE A 124 17.97 -10.98 -1.67
C ILE A 124 18.44 -9.85 -2.58
N GLN A 125 17.61 -9.48 -3.55
CA GLN A 125 17.91 -8.38 -4.46
C GLN A 125 17.22 -7.09 -4.02
N ILE A 126 18.04 -6.07 -3.70
CA ILE A 126 17.56 -4.69 -3.53
C ILE A 126 17.76 -3.94 -4.84
N ARG A 127 16.67 -3.43 -5.40
CA ARG A 127 16.69 -2.70 -6.67
C ARG A 127 16.80 -1.19 -6.43
N SER A 128 17.36 -0.46 -7.42
CA SER A 128 17.41 1.00 -7.44
C SER A 128 16.16 1.59 -8.09
N LEU A 129 15.84 2.84 -7.74
CA LEU A 129 14.82 3.66 -8.44
C LEU A 129 15.33 4.25 -9.77
N SER A 130 16.63 4.12 -10.08
CA SER A 130 17.22 4.74 -11.28
C SER A 130 16.48 4.35 -12.57
N PRO A 131 16.17 3.07 -12.83
CA PRO A 131 15.43 2.71 -14.06
C PRO A 131 14.06 3.39 -14.17
N ILE A 132 13.33 3.50 -13.05
CA ILE A 132 12.03 4.18 -13.02
C ILE A 132 12.20 5.68 -13.26
N LYS A 133 13.20 6.30 -12.62
CA LYS A 133 13.48 7.73 -12.83
C LYS A 133 13.85 8.03 -14.28
N GLU A 134 14.59 7.16 -14.94
CA GLU A 134 14.95 7.28 -16.36
C GLU A 134 13.71 7.12 -17.26
N ALA A 135 12.89 6.10 -17.02
CA ALA A 135 11.66 5.86 -17.79
C ALA A 135 10.66 7.02 -17.70
N PHE A 136 10.65 7.74 -16.58
CA PHE A 136 9.73 8.84 -16.31
C PHE A 136 10.42 10.22 -16.18
N ASN A 137 11.63 10.41 -16.71
CA ASN A 137 12.39 11.64 -16.56
C ASN A 137 11.66 12.87 -17.12
N GLU A 138 10.92 12.70 -18.22
CA GLU A 138 10.18 13.77 -18.89
C GLU A 138 8.87 14.16 -18.20
N PHE A 139 8.40 13.35 -17.23
CA PHE A 139 7.11 13.54 -16.58
C PHE A 139 7.17 14.51 -15.41
N GLN A 140 8.33 14.72 -14.83
CA GLN A 140 8.54 15.59 -13.68
C GLN A 140 7.61 15.27 -12.49
N PHE A 141 7.42 13.98 -12.21
CA PHE A 141 6.62 13.56 -11.08
C PHE A 141 7.21 14.01 -9.74
N HIS A 142 6.34 14.22 -8.77
CA HIS A 142 6.78 14.44 -7.41
C HIS A 142 7.64 13.27 -6.92
N ARG A 143 8.73 13.56 -6.20
CA ARG A 143 9.71 12.54 -5.76
C ARG A 143 9.12 11.34 -5.03
N LYS A 144 7.99 11.51 -4.35
CA LYS A 144 7.25 10.43 -3.66
C LYS A 144 6.66 9.39 -4.62
N MET A 145 6.46 9.74 -5.89
CA MET A 145 5.86 8.81 -6.86
C MET A 145 6.77 7.66 -7.24
N TYR A 146 8.07 7.84 -7.31
CA TYR A 146 8.99 6.80 -7.74
C TYR A 146 9.00 5.56 -6.82
N PRO A 147 9.04 5.69 -5.48
CA PRO A 147 8.85 4.55 -4.59
C PRO A 147 7.47 3.91 -4.70
N LEU A 148 6.41 4.70 -4.92
CA LEU A 148 5.06 4.21 -5.11
C LEU A 148 4.95 3.40 -6.40
N PHE A 149 5.51 3.88 -7.50
CA PHE A 149 5.60 3.14 -8.76
C PHE A 149 6.37 1.84 -8.58
N PHE A 150 7.49 1.87 -7.88
CA PHE A 150 8.27 0.68 -7.58
C PHE A 150 7.42 -0.38 -6.86
N ARG A 151 6.73 -0.01 -5.78
CA ARG A 151 5.82 -0.92 -5.04
C ARG A 151 4.62 -1.37 -5.86
N GLY A 152 4.12 -0.52 -6.74
CA GLY A 152 3.03 -0.82 -7.66
C GLY A 152 3.43 -1.66 -8.89
N GLY A 153 4.73 -2.04 -8.99
CA GLY A 153 5.23 -2.80 -10.13
C GLY A 153 5.25 -2.01 -11.45
N ILE A 154 5.40 -0.67 -11.37
CA ILE A 154 5.47 0.23 -12.53
C ILE A 154 6.91 0.63 -12.76
N PHE A 155 7.50 0.10 -13.80
CA PHE A 155 8.88 0.35 -14.21
C PHE A 155 8.98 1.10 -15.55
N SER A 156 7.88 1.15 -16.31
CA SER A 156 7.80 1.79 -17.62
C SER A 156 6.47 2.53 -17.82
N VAL A 157 6.40 3.34 -18.89
CA VAL A 157 5.16 4.02 -19.29
C VAL A 157 4.09 3.01 -19.72
N ASP A 158 4.48 1.89 -20.29
CA ASP A 158 3.51 0.86 -20.71
C ASP A 158 2.89 0.14 -19.52
N ASP A 159 3.65 -0.06 -18.43
CA ASP A 159 3.08 -0.62 -17.20
C ASP A 159 1.95 0.25 -16.66
N ILE A 160 2.10 1.58 -16.71
CA ILE A 160 1.08 2.48 -16.19
C ILE A 160 -0.12 2.61 -17.13
N ARG A 161 0.05 2.46 -18.44
CA ARG A 161 -1.06 2.44 -19.42
C ARG A 161 -2.06 1.32 -19.15
N ASN A 162 -1.57 0.20 -18.64
CA ASN A 162 -2.39 -0.96 -18.30
C ASN A 162 -3.11 -0.84 -16.94
N LYS A 163 -2.95 0.27 -16.25
CA LYS A 163 -3.60 0.52 -14.97
C LYS A 163 -4.87 1.33 -15.16
N SER A 164 -5.87 1.02 -14.34
CA SER A 164 -7.08 1.85 -14.21
C SER A 164 -6.82 3.06 -13.32
N ALA A 165 -7.76 3.99 -13.27
CA ALA A 165 -7.71 5.09 -12.35
C ALA A 165 -7.74 4.64 -10.88
N HIS A 166 -8.49 3.59 -10.61
CA HIS A 166 -8.57 2.99 -9.28
C HIS A 166 -7.25 2.34 -8.87
N ASP A 167 -6.56 1.66 -9.80
CA ASP A 167 -5.22 1.13 -9.55
C ASP A 167 -4.23 2.26 -9.23
N LEU A 168 -4.29 3.36 -9.99
CA LEU A 168 -3.44 4.53 -9.73
C LEU A 168 -3.71 5.12 -8.34
N TYR A 169 -4.97 5.17 -7.91
CA TYR A 169 -5.35 5.62 -6.58
C TYR A 169 -4.77 4.73 -5.48
N ASN A 170 -4.86 3.41 -5.65
CA ASN A 170 -4.27 2.45 -4.72
C ASN A 170 -2.74 2.54 -4.69
N ILE A 171 -2.09 2.72 -5.85
CA ILE A 171 -0.65 2.95 -5.95
C ILE A 171 -0.24 4.24 -5.23
N CYS A 172 -1.05 5.27 -5.31
CA CYS A 172 -0.86 6.54 -4.58
C CYS A 172 -1.24 6.46 -3.09
N GLU A 173 -1.39 5.25 -2.53
CA GLU A 173 -1.74 5.02 -1.12
C GLU A 173 -3.04 5.73 -0.72
N GLN A 174 -4.00 5.79 -1.64
CA GLN A 174 -5.30 6.42 -1.49
C GLN A 174 -5.24 7.95 -1.24
N ASP A 175 -4.12 8.58 -1.63
CA ASP A 175 -4.01 10.04 -1.66
C ASP A 175 -4.62 10.58 -2.96
N TYR A 176 -5.85 11.09 -2.87
CA TYR A 176 -6.57 11.66 -4.00
C TYR A 176 -5.81 12.80 -4.69
N CYS A 177 -5.23 13.73 -3.91
CA CYS A 177 -4.52 14.87 -4.48
C CYS A 177 -3.26 14.44 -5.25
N LEU A 178 -2.55 13.45 -4.73
CA LEU A 178 -1.37 12.88 -5.38
C LEU A 178 -1.78 12.13 -6.66
N THR A 179 -2.85 11.35 -6.59
CA THR A 179 -3.43 10.62 -7.73
C THR A 179 -3.79 11.58 -8.86
N MET A 180 -4.54 12.64 -8.55
CA MET A 180 -4.98 13.62 -9.54
C MET A 180 -3.82 14.37 -10.18
N LYS A 181 -2.82 14.79 -9.40
CA LYS A 181 -1.61 15.43 -9.93
C LYS A 181 -0.85 14.50 -10.86
N THR A 182 -0.66 13.25 -10.44
CA THR A 182 0.03 12.24 -11.23
C THR A 182 -0.71 11.99 -12.53
N TYR A 183 -2.01 11.80 -12.45
CA TYR A 183 -2.85 11.59 -13.60
C TYR A 183 -2.83 12.77 -14.59
N HIS A 184 -2.95 14.00 -14.09
CA HIS A 184 -2.85 15.21 -14.93
C HIS A 184 -1.52 15.26 -15.68
N ILE A 185 -0.41 14.92 -15.03
CA ILE A 185 0.91 14.86 -15.66
C ILE A 185 0.92 13.79 -16.77
N LEU A 186 0.41 12.59 -16.49
CA LEU A 186 0.30 11.49 -17.46
C LEU A 186 -0.48 11.93 -18.70
N ARG A 187 -1.67 12.48 -18.49
CA ARG A 187 -2.53 12.95 -19.58
C ARG A 187 -1.87 14.03 -20.42
N LYS A 188 -1.21 15.01 -19.78
CA LYS A 188 -0.47 16.08 -20.47
C LYS A 188 0.65 15.53 -21.38
N LYS A 189 1.18 14.36 -21.04
CA LYS A 189 2.20 13.64 -21.82
C LYS A 189 1.59 12.59 -22.79
N GLY A 190 0.27 12.60 -23.00
CA GLY A 190 -0.40 11.68 -23.89
C GLY A 190 -0.48 10.23 -23.39
N VAL A 191 -0.26 10.01 -22.09
CA VAL A 191 -0.45 8.70 -21.47
C VAL A 191 -1.88 8.57 -20.98
N ILE A 192 -2.60 7.64 -21.57
CA ILE A 192 -3.99 7.32 -21.26
C ILE A 192 -4.00 6.02 -20.46
N LEU A 193 -4.67 6.04 -19.30
CA LEU A 193 -4.87 4.84 -18.50
C LEU A 193 -5.97 3.95 -19.12
N CYS A 194 -5.99 2.69 -18.74
CA CYS A 194 -7.03 1.76 -19.17
C CYS A 194 -8.43 2.29 -18.75
N GLY A 195 -9.36 2.36 -19.70
CA GLY A 195 -10.72 2.83 -19.46
C GLY A 195 -10.91 4.35 -19.44
N TRP A 196 -9.91 5.13 -19.90
CA TRP A 196 -9.95 6.59 -19.80
C TRP A 196 -9.93 7.33 -21.13
N ASN A 197 -10.93 8.15 -21.38
CA ASN A 197 -10.95 9.00 -22.56
C ASN A 197 -11.37 10.46 -22.33
N ASP A 198 -11.68 10.93 -21.09
CA ASP A 198 -12.56 12.08 -20.99
C ASP A 198 -12.20 13.16 -19.99
N GLN A 199 -13.17 14.07 -19.89
CA GLN A 199 -13.23 15.16 -18.96
C GLN A 199 -13.25 14.65 -17.51
N TYR A 200 -12.48 15.30 -16.65
CA TYR A 200 -12.47 14.98 -15.23
C TYR A 200 -13.73 15.48 -14.53
N LEU A 201 -14.24 14.70 -13.59
CA LEU A 201 -15.39 15.13 -12.78
C LEU A 201 -15.11 16.41 -11.98
N PHE A 202 -13.86 16.66 -11.54
CA PHE A 202 -13.52 17.88 -10.83
C PHE A 202 -13.58 19.15 -11.70
N GLU A 203 -13.57 19.02 -13.02
CA GLU A 203 -13.78 20.13 -13.95
C GLU A 203 -15.26 20.55 -14.03
N ILE A 204 -16.16 19.66 -13.64
CA ILE A 204 -17.60 19.84 -13.74
C ILE A 204 -18.23 20.13 -12.37
N ILE A 205 -17.72 19.51 -11.32
CA ILE A 205 -18.25 19.57 -9.96
C ILE A 205 -17.20 20.02 -8.96
N SER A 206 -17.64 20.51 -7.80
CA SER A 206 -16.71 20.94 -6.75
C SER A 206 -15.77 19.80 -6.36
N GLN A 207 -14.50 20.12 -6.14
CA GLN A 207 -13.46 19.13 -5.80
C GLN A 207 -13.87 18.20 -4.65
N ARG A 208 -14.57 18.72 -3.62
CA ARG A 208 -15.03 17.89 -2.49
C ARG A 208 -15.99 16.79 -2.92
N LYS A 209 -16.93 17.10 -3.80
CA LYS A 209 -17.92 16.13 -4.28
C LYS A 209 -17.28 15.13 -5.26
N SER A 210 -16.32 15.55 -6.09
CA SER A 210 -15.58 14.64 -6.95
C SER A 210 -14.68 13.69 -6.17
N VAL A 211 -14.07 14.15 -5.06
CA VAL A 211 -13.33 13.28 -4.13
C VAL A 211 -14.25 12.21 -3.55
N GLN A 212 -15.42 12.63 -3.07
CA GLN A 212 -16.40 11.71 -2.48
C GLN A 212 -16.87 10.64 -3.47
N LEU A 213 -17.18 11.02 -4.72
CA LEU A 213 -17.55 10.07 -5.78
C LEU A 213 -16.44 9.08 -6.09
N PHE A 214 -15.20 9.56 -6.10
CA PHE A 214 -14.07 8.70 -6.35
C PHE A 214 -13.82 7.71 -5.22
N GLU A 215 -13.92 8.16 -3.97
CA GLU A 215 -13.76 7.29 -2.80
C GLU A 215 -14.86 6.24 -2.69
N GLU A 216 -16.10 6.62 -3.04
CA GLU A 216 -17.27 5.75 -2.94
C GLU A 216 -17.42 4.79 -4.13
N TYR A 217 -17.17 5.28 -5.36
CA TYR A 217 -17.47 4.54 -6.59
C TYR A 217 -16.25 4.33 -7.51
N GLY A 218 -15.08 4.88 -7.16
CA GLY A 218 -13.88 4.81 -8.00
C GLY A 218 -13.93 5.66 -9.27
N ILE A 219 -14.83 6.67 -9.33
CA ILE A 219 -15.09 7.47 -10.52
C ILE A 219 -14.34 8.79 -10.46
N ILE A 220 -13.50 9.05 -11.47
CA ILE A 220 -12.75 10.30 -11.64
C ILE A 220 -13.16 11.05 -12.91
N ALA A 221 -13.56 10.33 -13.96
CA ALA A 221 -13.88 10.86 -15.27
C ALA A 221 -15.31 10.55 -15.68
N VAL A 222 -15.84 11.35 -16.60
CA VAL A 222 -17.22 11.21 -17.11
C VAL A 222 -17.44 9.86 -17.79
N SER A 223 -16.45 9.35 -18.54
CA SER A 223 -16.55 8.04 -19.19
C SER A 223 -16.81 6.89 -18.22
N GLN A 224 -16.30 6.97 -17.01
CA GLN A 224 -16.50 5.95 -16.00
C GLN A 224 -17.93 5.88 -15.46
N LEU A 225 -18.73 6.90 -15.71
CA LEU A 225 -20.17 6.85 -15.39
C LEU A 225 -20.91 5.77 -16.20
N SER A 226 -20.40 5.42 -17.40
CA SER A 226 -20.98 4.34 -18.19
C SER A 226 -20.85 2.95 -17.56
N ASP A 227 -19.86 2.78 -16.67
CA ASP A 227 -19.64 1.52 -15.95
C ASP A 227 -20.55 1.37 -14.72
N CYS A 228 -21.28 2.42 -14.38
CA CYS A 228 -22.20 2.43 -13.25
C CYS A 228 -23.56 1.84 -13.61
N ASN A 229 -24.16 1.14 -12.67
CA ASN A 229 -25.52 0.69 -12.83
C ASN A 229 -26.54 1.85 -12.65
N GLU A 230 -27.75 1.64 -13.15
CA GLU A 230 -28.82 2.66 -13.15
C GLU A 230 -29.11 3.21 -11.75
N ARG A 231 -29.10 2.38 -10.71
CA ARG A 231 -29.31 2.78 -9.32
C ARG A 231 -28.21 3.73 -8.82
N GLN A 232 -26.96 3.44 -9.13
CA GLN A 232 -25.83 4.30 -8.79
C GLN A 232 -25.92 5.64 -9.51
N LEU A 233 -26.20 5.62 -10.81
CA LEU A 233 -26.39 6.83 -11.61
C LEU A 233 -27.52 7.72 -11.06
N LYS A 234 -28.64 7.12 -10.65
CA LYS A 234 -29.75 7.85 -10.07
C LYS A 234 -29.36 8.53 -8.75
N VAL A 235 -28.68 7.79 -7.85
CA VAL A 235 -28.21 8.35 -6.57
C VAL A 235 -27.22 9.52 -6.81
N MET A 236 -26.34 9.40 -7.79
CA MET A 236 -25.40 10.47 -8.15
C MET A 236 -26.13 11.69 -8.75
N SER A 237 -27.11 11.48 -9.62
CA SER A 237 -27.92 12.55 -10.21
C SER A 237 -28.67 13.33 -9.14
N ASP A 238 -29.26 12.63 -8.17
CA ASP A 238 -30.02 13.27 -7.08
C ASP A 238 -29.08 14.04 -6.12
N SER A 239 -27.89 13.51 -5.87
CA SER A 239 -26.92 14.08 -4.93
C SER A 239 -26.09 15.22 -5.54
N ILE A 240 -25.87 15.20 -6.85
CA ILE A 240 -25.00 16.12 -7.57
C ILE A 240 -25.70 16.62 -8.85
N PRO A 241 -26.52 17.69 -8.74
CA PRO A 241 -27.30 18.21 -9.88
C PRO A 241 -26.49 18.53 -11.13
N ALA A 242 -25.20 18.90 -10.96
CA ALA A 242 -24.30 19.17 -12.08
C ALA A 242 -24.05 17.95 -12.99
N LEU A 243 -24.22 16.73 -12.47
CA LEU A 243 -24.10 15.48 -13.25
C LEU A 243 -25.40 15.06 -13.93
N SER A 244 -26.54 15.59 -13.52
CA SER A 244 -27.86 15.16 -14.05
C SER A 244 -27.94 15.20 -15.57
N PRO A 245 -27.48 16.25 -16.29
CA PRO A 245 -27.56 16.26 -17.76
C PRO A 245 -26.74 15.14 -18.41
N LEU A 246 -25.56 14.83 -17.87
CA LEU A 246 -24.70 13.79 -18.37
C LEU A 246 -25.29 12.41 -18.11
N ILE A 247 -25.82 12.20 -16.91
CA ILE A 247 -26.44 10.92 -16.51
C ILE A 247 -27.72 10.67 -17.32
N GLN A 248 -28.55 11.67 -17.54
CA GLN A 248 -29.76 11.54 -18.37
C GLN A 248 -29.41 11.13 -19.81
N LYS A 249 -28.35 11.70 -20.37
CA LYS A 249 -27.88 11.31 -21.70
C LYS A 249 -27.42 9.84 -21.73
N LEU A 250 -26.64 9.40 -20.75
CA LEU A 250 -26.19 7.99 -20.66
C LEU A 250 -27.38 7.03 -20.51
N LEU A 251 -28.38 7.37 -19.69
CA LEU A 251 -29.57 6.54 -19.52
C LEU A 251 -30.42 6.47 -20.80
N ALA A 252 -30.52 7.57 -21.56
CA ALA A 252 -31.23 7.59 -22.84
C ALA A 252 -30.52 6.72 -23.90
N ASP A 253 -29.19 6.76 -23.94
CA ASP A 253 -28.39 5.96 -24.88
C ASP A 253 -28.50 4.46 -24.58
N THR A 254 -28.61 4.06 -23.30
CA THR A 254 -28.77 2.64 -22.89
C THR A 254 -30.15 2.07 -23.17
N HIS A 255 -31.21 2.91 -23.26
CA HIS A 255 -32.57 2.48 -23.60
C HIS A 255 -32.85 2.48 -25.10
N SER A 256 -31.87 2.88 -25.92
CA SER A 256 -32.01 2.95 -27.39
C SER A 256 -31.42 1.74 -28.12
N VAL A 257 -30.92 0.75 -27.38
CA VAL A 257 -30.39 -0.54 -27.86
C VAL A 257 -31.30 -1.68 -27.42
#